data_498439790f9db8f70062d58ed82b75ad
#
_entry.id   498439790f9db8f70062d58ed82b75ad
#
_cell.length_a   1.000
_cell.length_b   1.000
_cell.length_c   1.000
_cell.angle_alpha   90.00
_cell.angle_beta   90.00
_cell.angle_gamma   90.00
#
_symmetry.space_group_name_H-M   'P 1'
#
loop_
_entity.id
_entity.type
_entity.pdbx_description
1 polymer ?
#
loop_
_entity_poly.entity_id
_entity_poly.type
_entity_poly.pdbx_seq_one_letter_code
_entity_poly.pdbx_strand_id
1 'polypeptide(L)'
;FTVKRSDIRFNCEIPIFLKLGIPLALQELLTNISFLILCAIVNGIGLEASSGYGIAQKVISFVMLIPSALMQSMSAFVAQNVGAGKEERARKAMLTGMGLGVCVGVLIFGVTFFRGDLPASLFTANEAYIMRAAEYLKGFSFEAVLTCIVFSYIGYFNGHGMSLPVMLQGITASFLVRVPLSYVFSLKEGAS
;
A
#
# COMPACT_ATOMS: atom_id res chain seq x y z
N PHE A 1 18.21 12.93 26.46
CA PHE A 1 19.01 11.87 25.78
C PHE A 1 20.41 12.43 25.53
N THR A 2 21.43 11.94 26.23
CA THR A 2 22.82 12.27 25.95
C THR A 2 23.45 11.07 25.26
N VAL A 3 23.68 11.21 23.94
CA VAL A 3 24.38 10.19 23.15
C VAL A 3 25.88 10.22 23.51
N LYS A 4 26.39 9.14 24.07
CA LYS A 4 27.81 8.97 24.33
C LYS A 4 28.51 8.34 23.12
N ARG A 5 29.77 8.66 22.89
CA ARG A 5 30.60 8.11 21.81
C ARG A 5 30.73 6.57 21.87
N SER A 6 30.49 5.98 23.05
CA SER A 6 30.39 4.53 23.28
C SER A 6 29.12 3.90 22.67
N ASP A 7 28.10 4.70 22.44
CA ASP A 7 26.79 4.22 21.93
C ASP A 7 26.80 4.08 20.40
N ILE A 8 27.86 4.64 19.76
CA ILE A 8 28.12 4.53 18.31
C ILE A 8 29.01 3.29 18.03
N ARG A 9 28.74 2.18 18.68
CA ARG A 9 29.44 0.92 18.40
C ARG A 9 28.49 0.03 17.55
N PHE A 10 29.10 -0.73 16.62
CA PHE A 10 28.42 -1.82 15.93
C PHE A 10 27.97 -2.86 16.97
N ASN A 11 26.74 -2.72 17.45
CA ASN A 11 26.14 -3.58 18.46
C ASN A 11 25.47 -4.79 17.81
N CYS A 12 25.16 -5.83 18.61
CA CYS A 12 24.43 -7.03 18.21
C CYS A 12 23.06 -6.76 17.60
N GLU A 13 22.54 -5.53 17.72
CA GLU A 13 21.23 -5.12 17.19
C GLU A 13 21.26 -4.79 15.70
N ILE A 14 22.42 -4.40 15.14
CA ILE A 14 22.54 -4.08 13.70
C ILE A 14 22.18 -5.26 12.79
N PRO A 15 22.66 -6.48 13.03
CA PRO A 15 22.24 -7.64 12.23
C PRO A 15 20.75 -7.89 12.29
N ILE A 16 20.11 -7.68 13.43
CA ILE A 16 18.67 -7.82 13.61
C ILE A 16 17.93 -6.76 12.80
N PHE A 17 18.37 -5.50 12.89
CA PHE A 17 17.81 -4.40 12.12
C PHE A 17 17.93 -4.64 10.61
N LEU A 18 19.09 -5.08 10.11
CA LEU A 18 19.30 -5.39 8.70
C LEU A 18 18.47 -6.60 8.25
N LYS A 19 18.36 -7.64 9.07
CA LYS A 19 17.55 -8.83 8.78
C LYS A 19 16.07 -8.51 8.60
N LEU A 20 15.55 -7.52 9.33
CA LEU A 20 14.18 -7.06 9.22
C LEU A 20 14.01 -5.99 8.13
N GLY A 21 14.96 -5.07 8.04
CA GLY A 21 14.88 -3.91 7.16
C GLY A 21 15.13 -4.22 5.69
N ILE A 22 16.11 -5.09 5.38
CA ILE A 22 16.45 -5.43 3.99
C ILE A 22 15.26 -6.05 3.24
N PRO A 23 14.53 -7.06 3.78
CA PRO A 23 13.35 -7.59 3.09
C PRO A 23 12.28 -6.53 2.83
N LEU A 24 12.01 -5.65 3.78
CA LEU A 24 11.01 -4.58 3.63
C LEU A 24 11.44 -3.55 2.59
N ALA A 25 12.71 -3.13 2.60
CA ALA A 25 13.26 -2.22 1.62
C ALA A 25 13.24 -2.81 0.21
N LEU A 26 13.57 -4.10 0.07
CA LEU A 26 13.50 -4.80 -1.22
C LEU A 26 12.07 -4.92 -1.72
N GLN A 27 11.11 -5.24 -0.83
CA GLN A 27 9.69 -5.25 -1.17
C GLN A 27 9.22 -3.89 -1.68
N GLU A 28 9.55 -2.80 -0.98
CA GLU A 28 9.18 -1.44 -1.36
C GLU A 28 9.75 -1.07 -2.74
N LEU A 29 11.04 -1.35 -2.95
CA LEU A 29 11.71 -1.11 -4.23
C LEU A 29 11.04 -1.88 -5.37
N LEU A 30 10.78 -3.16 -5.21
CA LEU A 30 10.15 -4.00 -6.23
C LEU A 30 8.69 -3.58 -6.48
N THR A 31 7.96 -3.18 -5.44
CA THR A 31 6.60 -2.64 -5.58
C THR A 31 6.60 -1.35 -6.40
N ASN A 32 7.54 -0.43 -6.14
CA ASN A 32 7.68 0.80 -6.92
C ASN A 32 8.06 0.52 -8.38
N ILE A 33 8.93 -0.45 -8.65
CA ILE A 33 9.24 -0.90 -10.02
C ILE A 33 7.97 -1.41 -10.72
N SER A 34 7.13 -2.20 -10.03
CA SER A 34 5.86 -2.68 -10.58
C SER A 34 4.92 -1.52 -10.97
N PHE A 35 4.86 -0.46 -10.18
CA PHE A 35 4.10 0.75 -10.52
C PHE A 35 4.67 1.50 -11.74
N LEU A 36 6.00 1.55 -11.88
CA LEU A 36 6.63 2.13 -13.07
C LEU A 36 6.32 1.32 -14.34
N ILE A 37 6.29 -0.01 -14.24
CA ILE A 37 5.87 -0.88 -15.35
C ILE A 37 4.41 -0.59 -15.73
N LEU A 38 3.51 -0.48 -14.76
CA LEU A 38 2.13 -0.09 -15.01
C LEU A 38 2.03 1.27 -15.71
N CYS A 39 2.77 2.25 -15.24
CA CYS A 39 2.81 3.58 -15.84
C CYS A 39 3.26 3.51 -17.31
N ALA A 40 4.28 2.69 -17.61
CA ALA A 40 4.75 2.48 -18.99
C ALA A 40 3.68 1.82 -19.87
N ILE A 41 2.94 0.84 -19.35
CA ILE A 41 1.84 0.17 -20.06
C ILE A 41 0.72 1.18 -20.38
N VAL A 42 0.29 1.96 -19.39
CA VAL A 42 -0.80 2.94 -19.55
C VAL A 42 -0.40 4.08 -20.49
N ASN A 43 0.87 4.50 -20.48
CA ASN A 43 1.39 5.48 -21.42
C ASN A 43 1.30 5.01 -22.88
N GLY A 44 1.36 3.70 -23.12
CA GLY A 44 1.18 3.10 -24.44
C GLY A 44 -0.26 3.15 -24.95
N ILE A 45 -1.27 3.32 -24.08
CA ILE A 45 -2.68 3.37 -24.45
C ILE A 45 -3.07 4.75 -25.03
N GLY A 46 -2.50 5.84 -24.47
CA GLY A 46 -2.74 7.18 -24.95
C GLY A 46 -2.66 8.26 -23.87
N LEU A 47 -2.64 9.53 -24.31
CA LEU A 47 -2.41 10.68 -23.44
C LEU A 47 -3.53 10.87 -22.39
N GLU A 48 -4.79 10.65 -22.75
CA GLU A 48 -5.91 10.81 -21.83
C GLU A 48 -5.90 9.72 -20.74
N ALA A 49 -5.65 8.46 -21.12
CA ALA A 49 -5.54 7.35 -20.18
C ALA A 49 -4.37 7.57 -19.22
N SER A 50 -3.21 7.96 -19.74
CA SER A 50 -2.02 8.25 -18.94
C SER A 50 -2.23 9.41 -17.96
N SER A 51 -2.85 10.50 -18.41
CA SER A 51 -3.14 11.65 -17.57
C SER A 51 -4.16 11.30 -16.46
N GLY A 52 -5.23 10.59 -16.81
CA GLY A 52 -6.22 10.12 -15.86
C GLY A 52 -5.64 9.17 -14.81
N TYR A 53 -4.79 8.23 -15.25
CA TYR A 53 -4.05 7.33 -14.35
C TYR A 53 -3.14 8.10 -13.39
N GLY A 54 -2.38 9.08 -13.90
CA GLY A 54 -1.49 9.90 -13.08
C GLY A 54 -2.24 10.69 -11.99
N ILE A 55 -3.42 11.22 -12.31
CA ILE A 55 -4.30 11.90 -11.35
C ILE A 55 -4.85 10.91 -10.33
N ALA A 56 -5.36 9.76 -10.78
CA ALA A 56 -5.86 8.72 -9.90
C ALA A 56 -4.77 8.24 -8.91
N GLN A 57 -3.54 8.07 -9.37
CA GLN A 57 -2.42 7.68 -8.50
C GLN A 57 -2.12 8.72 -7.41
N LYS A 58 -2.25 10.02 -7.71
CA LYS A 58 -2.13 11.07 -6.68
C LYS A 58 -3.23 10.94 -5.64
N VAL A 59 -4.48 10.77 -6.06
CA VAL A 59 -5.61 10.55 -5.15
C VAL A 59 -5.37 9.33 -4.27
N ILE A 60 -4.99 8.20 -4.88
CA ILE A 60 -4.70 6.94 -4.18
C ILE A 60 -3.59 7.14 -3.14
N SER A 61 -2.52 7.84 -3.49
CA SER A 61 -1.41 8.11 -2.56
C SER A 61 -1.88 8.85 -1.31
N PHE A 62 -2.74 9.86 -1.47
CA PHE A 62 -3.31 10.58 -0.34
C PHE A 62 -4.26 9.72 0.50
N VAL A 63 -5.13 8.99 -0.15
CA VAL A 63 -6.13 8.13 0.51
C VAL A 63 -5.45 7.00 1.29
N MET A 64 -4.36 6.43 0.77
CA MET A 64 -3.61 5.35 1.40
C MET A 64 -2.74 5.78 2.58
N LEU A 65 -2.60 7.07 2.87
CA LEU A 65 -1.90 7.54 4.07
C LEU A 65 -2.54 7.02 5.36
N ILE A 66 -3.88 6.98 5.43
CA ILE A 66 -4.59 6.53 6.64
C ILE A 66 -4.37 5.02 6.89
N PRO A 67 -4.63 4.11 5.92
CA PRO A 67 -4.29 2.70 6.09
C PRO A 67 -2.83 2.43 6.41
N SER A 68 -1.90 3.17 5.79
CA SER A 68 -0.46 3.04 6.04
C SER A 68 -0.09 3.45 7.48
N ALA A 69 -0.68 4.52 7.99
CA ALA A 69 -0.48 4.94 9.37
C ALA A 69 -1.02 3.91 10.37
N LEU A 70 -2.19 3.31 10.09
CA LEU A 70 -2.76 2.23 10.89
C LEU A 70 -1.84 1.00 10.89
N MET A 71 -1.30 0.61 9.73
CA MET A 71 -0.35 -0.49 9.60
C MET A 71 0.91 -0.27 10.45
N GLN A 72 1.51 0.93 10.39
CA GLN A 72 2.71 1.28 11.16
C GLN A 72 2.43 1.29 12.66
N SER A 73 1.31 1.89 13.08
CA SER A 73 0.88 1.90 14.48
C SER A 73 0.62 0.48 15.00
N MET A 74 0.00 -0.37 14.19
CA MET A 74 -0.22 -1.78 14.49
C MET A 74 1.11 -2.50 14.68
N SER A 75 2.07 -2.32 13.78
CA SER A 75 3.38 -2.95 13.86
C SER A 75 4.10 -2.57 15.15
N ALA A 76 4.12 -1.29 15.50
CA ALA A 76 4.75 -0.82 16.73
C ALA A 76 4.06 -1.36 17.99
N PHE A 77 2.72 -1.36 18.03
CA PHE A 77 1.95 -1.86 19.16
C PHE A 77 2.12 -3.37 19.35
N VAL A 78 2.09 -4.13 18.27
CA VAL A 78 2.30 -5.59 18.30
C VAL A 78 3.71 -5.90 18.78
N ALA A 79 4.75 -5.25 18.23
CA ALA A 79 6.14 -5.46 18.64
C ALA A 79 6.35 -5.24 20.14
N GLN A 80 5.77 -4.18 20.71
CA GLN A 80 5.84 -3.90 22.15
C GLN A 80 5.15 -4.99 22.99
N ASN A 81 4.00 -5.49 22.55
CA ASN A 81 3.26 -6.49 23.31
C ASN A 81 3.90 -7.88 23.20
N VAL A 82 4.40 -8.25 22.03
CA VAL A 82 5.15 -9.50 21.81
C VAL A 82 6.44 -9.48 22.64
N GLY A 83 7.19 -8.38 22.61
CA GLY A 83 8.39 -8.20 23.42
C GLY A 83 8.12 -8.27 24.96
N ALA A 84 6.91 -7.92 25.37
CA ALA A 84 6.46 -8.05 26.77
C ALA A 84 5.80 -9.41 27.09
N GLY A 85 5.80 -10.38 26.16
CA GLY A 85 5.17 -11.70 26.34
C GLY A 85 3.63 -11.69 26.37
N LYS A 86 3.00 -10.59 25.90
CA LYS A 86 1.54 -10.40 25.93
C LYS A 86 0.90 -10.69 24.55
N GLU A 87 1.07 -11.92 24.06
CA GLU A 87 0.65 -12.35 22.74
C GLU A 87 -0.86 -12.18 22.48
N GLU A 88 -1.69 -12.51 23.50
CA GLU A 88 -3.14 -12.35 23.40
C GLU A 88 -3.56 -10.90 23.16
N ARG A 89 -2.82 -9.95 23.74
CA ARG A 89 -3.06 -8.52 23.55
C ARG A 89 -2.66 -8.07 22.15
N ALA A 90 -1.58 -8.61 21.59
CA ALA A 90 -1.17 -8.40 20.22
C ALA A 90 -2.23 -8.89 19.23
N ARG A 91 -2.79 -10.08 19.48
CA ARG A 91 -3.88 -10.66 18.65
C ARG A 91 -5.16 -9.83 18.71
N LYS A 92 -5.57 -9.37 19.90
CA LYS A 92 -6.73 -8.48 20.04
C LYS A 92 -6.53 -7.16 19.31
N ALA A 93 -5.32 -6.60 19.35
CA ALA A 93 -4.98 -5.40 18.59
C ALA A 93 -5.12 -5.62 17.08
N MET A 94 -4.69 -6.76 16.55
CA MET A 94 -4.86 -7.10 15.13
C MET A 94 -6.34 -7.09 14.73
N LEU A 95 -7.21 -7.76 15.50
CA LEU A 95 -8.64 -7.81 15.21
C LEU A 95 -9.30 -6.43 15.26
N THR A 96 -8.94 -5.63 16.28
CA THR A 96 -9.45 -4.26 16.41
C THR A 96 -8.96 -3.38 15.25
N GLY A 97 -7.67 -3.46 14.92
CA GLY A 97 -7.09 -2.71 13.81
C GLY A 97 -7.66 -3.13 12.46
N MET A 98 -7.96 -4.42 12.26
CA MET A 98 -8.65 -4.90 11.06
C MET A 98 -10.07 -4.34 10.97
N GLY A 99 -10.82 -4.30 12.09
CA GLY A 99 -12.15 -3.67 12.13
C GLY A 99 -12.10 -2.19 11.77
N LEU A 100 -11.15 -1.43 12.35
CA LEU A 100 -10.92 -0.02 11.99
C LEU A 100 -10.50 0.13 10.53
N GLY A 101 -9.62 -0.74 10.05
CA GLY A 101 -9.17 -0.77 8.65
C GLY A 101 -10.34 -0.99 7.68
N VAL A 102 -11.24 -1.93 7.98
CA VAL A 102 -12.45 -2.16 7.17
C VAL A 102 -13.36 -0.93 7.18
N CYS A 103 -13.59 -0.29 8.33
CA CYS A 103 -14.37 0.95 8.39
C CYS A 103 -13.78 2.05 7.50
N VAL A 104 -12.45 2.25 7.58
CA VAL A 104 -11.74 3.21 6.71
C VAL A 104 -11.85 2.79 5.24
N GLY A 105 -11.65 1.52 4.94
CA GLY A 105 -11.76 0.98 3.57
C GLY A 105 -13.16 1.20 2.98
N VAL A 106 -14.23 1.00 3.75
CA VAL A 106 -15.62 1.25 3.33
C VAL A 106 -15.87 2.73 3.09
N LEU A 107 -15.32 3.63 3.90
CA LEU A 107 -15.41 5.07 3.67
C LEU A 107 -14.69 5.47 2.38
N ILE A 108 -13.49 4.96 2.16
CA ILE A 108 -12.73 5.17 0.91
C ILE A 108 -13.52 4.64 -0.28
N PHE A 109 -14.06 3.42 -0.18
CA PHE A 109 -14.93 2.84 -1.20
C PHE A 109 -16.09 3.77 -1.53
N GLY A 110 -16.82 4.25 -0.53
CA GLY A 110 -17.95 5.15 -0.73
C GLY A 110 -17.56 6.41 -1.50
N VAL A 111 -16.47 7.07 -1.11
CA VAL A 111 -16.01 8.28 -1.79
C VAL A 111 -15.53 8.00 -3.21
N THR A 112 -14.65 7.00 -3.40
CA THR A 112 -14.02 6.74 -4.71
C THR A 112 -14.98 6.09 -5.70
N PHE A 113 -15.95 5.29 -5.25
CA PHE A 113 -16.92 4.62 -6.11
C PHE A 113 -18.03 5.56 -6.57
N PHE A 114 -18.64 6.33 -5.63
CA PHE A 114 -19.79 7.18 -5.95
C PHE A 114 -19.41 8.59 -6.40
N ARG A 115 -18.30 9.12 -5.90
CA ARG A 115 -17.87 10.50 -6.12
C ARG A 115 -16.38 10.59 -6.43
N GLY A 116 -15.84 9.68 -7.24
CA GLY A 116 -14.44 9.69 -7.67
C GLY A 116 -14.03 10.95 -8.44
N ASP A 117 -15.01 11.67 -8.99
CA ASP A 117 -14.86 12.99 -9.62
C ASP A 117 -14.34 14.06 -8.63
N LEU A 118 -14.84 14.07 -7.41
CA LEU A 118 -14.48 15.07 -6.40
C LEU A 118 -12.99 15.05 -6.02
N PRO A 119 -12.41 13.92 -5.60
CA PRO A 119 -10.98 13.89 -5.30
C PRO A 119 -10.10 14.09 -6.55
N ALA A 120 -10.56 13.70 -7.75
CA ALA A 120 -9.83 13.93 -8.99
C ALA A 120 -9.81 15.42 -9.37
N SER A 121 -10.91 16.15 -9.16
CA SER A 121 -11.00 17.59 -9.47
C SER A 121 -10.08 18.46 -8.63
N LEU A 122 -9.56 17.96 -7.50
CA LEU A 122 -8.55 18.67 -6.69
C LEU A 122 -7.20 18.78 -7.42
N PHE A 123 -6.94 17.92 -8.41
CA PHE A 123 -5.65 17.84 -9.09
C PHE A 123 -5.68 18.35 -10.54
N THR A 124 -6.86 18.53 -11.12
CA THR A 124 -7.01 19.04 -12.49
C THR A 124 -8.37 19.68 -12.69
N ALA A 125 -8.45 20.65 -13.60
CA ALA A 125 -9.69 21.25 -14.06
C ALA A 125 -10.19 20.66 -15.41
N ASN A 126 -9.43 19.76 -16.03
CA ASN A 126 -9.80 19.16 -17.31
C ASN A 126 -10.80 18.01 -17.09
N GLU A 127 -12.03 18.19 -17.56
CA GLU A 127 -13.13 17.25 -17.38
C GLU A 127 -12.83 15.86 -17.95
N ALA A 128 -12.17 15.78 -19.12
CA ALA A 128 -11.80 14.49 -19.72
C ALA A 128 -10.87 13.69 -18.82
N TYR A 129 -9.89 14.35 -18.20
CA TYR A 129 -8.96 13.70 -17.29
C TYR A 129 -9.63 13.33 -15.94
N ILE A 130 -10.56 14.15 -15.46
CA ILE A 130 -11.36 13.85 -14.25
C ILE A 130 -12.20 12.60 -14.48
N MET A 131 -12.88 12.48 -15.64
CA MET A 131 -13.68 11.30 -15.95
C MET A 131 -12.84 10.03 -16.00
N ARG A 132 -11.70 10.04 -16.69
CA ARG A 132 -10.78 8.89 -16.76
C ARG A 132 -10.22 8.51 -15.40
N ALA A 133 -9.86 9.51 -14.59
CA ALA A 133 -9.42 9.26 -13.21
C ALA A 133 -10.53 8.64 -12.35
N ALA A 134 -11.77 9.14 -12.47
CA ALA A 134 -12.91 8.60 -11.74
C ALA A 134 -13.25 7.16 -12.14
N GLU A 135 -13.13 6.80 -13.40
CA GLU A 135 -13.30 5.41 -13.89
C GLU A 135 -12.26 4.49 -13.24
N TYR A 136 -10.99 4.91 -13.22
CA TYR A 136 -9.93 4.16 -12.56
C TYR A 136 -10.17 4.02 -11.04
N LEU A 137 -10.59 5.10 -10.38
CA LEU A 137 -10.89 5.12 -8.95
C LEU A 137 -12.07 4.20 -8.57
N LYS A 138 -13.05 4.01 -9.46
CA LYS A 138 -14.11 3.02 -9.26
C LYS A 138 -13.57 1.60 -9.19
N GLY A 139 -12.65 1.23 -10.08
CA GLY A 139 -11.96 -0.05 -10.00
C GLY A 139 -11.14 -0.21 -8.73
N PHE A 140 -10.38 0.84 -8.38
CA PHE A 140 -9.58 0.89 -7.17
C PHE A 140 -10.42 0.79 -5.87
N SER A 141 -11.67 1.23 -5.86
CA SER A 141 -12.51 1.24 -4.67
C SER A 141 -12.65 -0.14 -4.02
N PHE A 142 -12.77 -1.20 -4.81
CA PHE A 142 -12.80 -2.58 -4.32
C PHE A 142 -11.45 -3.02 -3.76
N GLU A 143 -10.36 -2.66 -4.44
CA GLU A 143 -9.00 -2.93 -3.98
C GLU A 143 -8.73 -2.24 -2.64
N ALA A 144 -9.24 -1.02 -2.43
CA ALA A 144 -9.02 -0.24 -1.22
C ALA A 144 -9.48 -0.96 0.06
N VAL A 145 -10.67 -1.59 0.04
CA VAL A 145 -11.18 -2.35 1.18
C VAL A 145 -10.28 -3.54 1.49
N LEU A 146 -9.90 -4.30 0.46
CA LEU A 146 -9.01 -5.45 0.60
C LEU A 146 -7.63 -5.03 1.10
N THR A 147 -7.10 -3.93 0.59
CA THR A 147 -5.79 -3.39 1.00
C THR A 147 -5.79 -2.98 2.47
N CYS A 148 -6.86 -2.40 2.99
CA CYS A 148 -6.97 -2.08 4.43
C CYS A 148 -6.89 -3.33 5.32
N ILE A 149 -7.50 -4.44 4.88
CA ILE A 149 -7.41 -5.73 5.58
C ILE A 149 -5.96 -6.26 5.52
N VAL A 150 -5.37 -6.28 4.32
CA VAL A 150 -4.00 -6.75 4.10
C VAL A 150 -2.99 -5.94 4.91
N PHE A 151 -3.15 -4.62 4.98
CA PHE A 151 -2.26 -3.74 5.77
C PHE A 151 -2.32 -4.06 7.26
N SER A 152 -3.49 -4.45 7.79
CA SER A 152 -3.60 -4.90 9.18
C SER A 152 -2.80 -6.18 9.43
N TYR A 153 -2.83 -7.15 8.51
CA TYR A 153 -1.99 -8.35 8.56
C TYR A 153 -0.50 -8.01 8.43
N ILE A 154 -0.13 -7.16 7.49
CA ILE A 154 1.26 -6.71 7.30
C ILE A 154 1.79 -6.08 8.60
N GLY A 155 1.02 -5.19 9.22
CA GLY A 155 1.38 -4.58 10.49
C GLY A 155 1.58 -5.61 11.61
N TYR A 156 0.70 -6.60 11.69
CA TYR A 156 0.80 -7.67 12.68
C TYR A 156 2.06 -8.53 12.47
N PHE A 157 2.33 -9.00 11.24
CA PHE A 157 3.50 -9.82 10.96
C PHE A 157 4.81 -9.04 11.12
N ASN A 158 4.85 -7.78 10.69
CA ASN A 158 6.01 -6.92 10.91
C ASN A 158 6.29 -6.71 12.40
N GLY A 159 5.24 -6.56 13.22
CA GLY A 159 5.36 -6.46 14.68
C GLY A 159 5.91 -7.74 15.35
N HIS A 160 5.74 -8.91 14.73
CA HIS A 160 6.36 -10.16 15.14
C HIS A 160 7.78 -10.36 14.57
N GLY A 161 8.32 -9.41 13.82
CA GLY A 161 9.60 -9.55 13.15
C GLY A 161 9.58 -10.49 11.94
N MET A 162 8.40 -10.81 11.42
CA MET A 162 8.21 -11.69 10.27
C MET A 162 8.17 -10.90 8.95
N SER A 163 9.25 -10.18 8.63
CA SER A 163 9.32 -9.35 7.41
C SER A 163 9.47 -10.16 6.12
N LEU A 164 10.06 -11.35 6.17
CA LEU A 164 10.25 -12.20 5.00
C LEU A 164 8.94 -12.69 4.35
N PRO A 165 7.97 -13.25 5.09
CA PRO A 165 6.65 -13.58 4.55
C PRO A 165 5.93 -12.38 3.95
N VAL A 166 6.03 -11.21 4.58
CA VAL A 166 5.44 -9.95 4.09
C VAL A 166 6.06 -9.56 2.75
N MET A 167 7.39 -9.61 2.64
CA MET A 167 8.12 -9.36 1.39
C MET A 167 7.66 -10.32 0.28
N LEU A 168 7.61 -11.61 0.55
CA LEU A 168 7.21 -12.61 -0.45
C LEU A 168 5.78 -12.40 -0.93
N GLN A 169 4.85 -12.09 -0.02
CA GLN A 169 3.46 -11.76 -0.36
C GLN A 169 3.38 -10.52 -1.26
N GLY A 170 4.10 -9.45 -0.91
CA GLY A 170 4.11 -8.21 -1.69
C GLY A 170 4.69 -8.38 -3.10
N ILE A 171 5.79 -9.12 -3.22
CA ILE A 171 6.42 -9.43 -4.53
C ILE A 171 5.48 -10.29 -5.38
N THR A 172 4.89 -11.34 -4.79
CA THR A 172 3.95 -12.22 -5.49
C THR A 172 2.74 -11.43 -6.01
N ALA A 173 2.12 -10.60 -5.16
CA ALA A 173 0.99 -9.78 -5.55
C ALA A 173 1.35 -8.79 -6.67
N SER A 174 2.53 -8.17 -6.61
CA SER A 174 2.96 -7.18 -7.60
C SER A 174 3.33 -7.81 -8.95
N PHE A 175 4.16 -8.85 -8.97
CA PHE A 175 4.74 -9.38 -10.20
C PHE A 175 3.96 -10.56 -10.80
N LEU A 176 3.30 -11.40 -9.98
CA LEU A 176 2.52 -12.54 -10.50
C LEU A 176 1.06 -12.22 -10.73
N VAL A 177 0.54 -11.16 -10.12
CA VAL A 177 -0.88 -10.79 -10.28
C VAL A 177 -1.01 -9.45 -11.00
N ARG A 178 -0.52 -8.36 -10.41
CA ARG A 178 -0.75 -7.00 -10.91
C ARG A 178 -0.16 -6.77 -12.31
N VAL A 179 1.12 -7.04 -12.52
CA VAL A 179 1.79 -6.78 -13.80
C VAL A 179 1.22 -7.64 -14.95
N PRO A 180 1.06 -8.97 -14.82
CA PRO A 180 0.51 -9.80 -15.90
C PRO A 180 -0.94 -9.45 -16.23
N LEU A 181 -1.79 -9.21 -15.22
CA LEU A 181 -3.18 -8.82 -15.46
C LEU A 181 -3.27 -7.48 -16.19
N SER A 182 -2.49 -6.49 -15.76
CA SER A 182 -2.48 -5.18 -16.42
C SER A 182 -2.02 -5.28 -17.87
N TYR A 183 -1.02 -6.12 -18.16
CA TYR A 183 -0.56 -6.37 -19.53
C TYR A 183 -1.63 -7.04 -20.39
N VAL A 184 -2.29 -8.08 -19.88
CA VAL A 184 -3.36 -8.80 -20.60
C VAL A 184 -4.55 -7.87 -20.89
N PHE A 185 -4.94 -7.01 -19.92
CA PHE A 185 -6.04 -6.06 -20.14
C PHE A 185 -5.65 -4.95 -21.13
N SER A 186 -4.41 -4.47 -21.12
CA SER A 186 -3.95 -3.45 -22.08
C SER A 186 -3.98 -3.96 -23.52
N LEU A 187 -3.74 -5.25 -23.75
CA LEU A 187 -3.84 -5.85 -25.08
C LEU A 187 -5.29 -5.88 -25.61
N LYS A 188 -6.28 -5.97 -24.73
CA LYS A 188 -7.70 -5.93 -25.12
C LYS A 188 -8.16 -4.51 -25.46
N GLU A 189 -7.70 -3.51 -24.75
CA GLU A 189 -8.04 -2.10 -25.04
C GLU A 189 -7.31 -1.55 -26.26
N GLY A 190 -6.10 -2.00 -26.55
CA GLY A 190 -5.35 -1.62 -27.77
C GLY A 190 -5.82 -2.32 -29.04
N ALA A 191 -6.73 -3.31 -28.95
CA ALA A 191 -7.30 -4.03 -30.08
C ALA A 191 -8.71 -3.53 -30.47
N SER A 192 -9.25 -2.54 -29.76
CA SER A 192 -10.53 -1.86 -30.04
C SER A 192 -10.30 -0.43 -30.50
#